data_097fbc7f586f0cba246624eb71d2a724
#
_entry.id   097fbc7f586f0cba246624eb71d2a724
#
_cell.length_a   1.000
_cell.length_b   1.000
_cell.length_c   1.000
_cell.angle_alpha   90.00
_cell.angle_beta   90.00
_cell.angle_gamma   90.00
#
_symmetry.space_group_name_H-M   'P 1'
#
loop_
_entity.id
_entity.type
_entity.pdbx_description
1 polymer ?
#
loop_
_entity_poly.entity_id
_entity_poly.type
_entity_poly.pdbx_seq_one_letter_code
_entity_poly.pdbx_strand_id
1 'polypeptide(L)'
;KLVDYVERFLPYRIPIQFRYDYTETTPENLYEEDNDKILQDLKRLFTYKGLDGCRMRNGFHFEYKGLHMTYHKTLPYSTIVEKGDDGVTYDILYDILIKQNGEIHSDWTGVKLDLDGYRKVVFEPYDLRVRDGTVDF
;
A
#
# COMPACT_ATOMS: atom_id res chain seq x y z
N LYS A 1 17.26 -5.92 18.42
CA LYS A 1 17.08 -6.87 17.30
C LYS A 1 16.69 -6.17 16.01
N LEU A 2 15.62 -5.38 15.99
CA LEU A 2 15.19 -4.66 14.78
C LEU A 2 16.21 -3.59 14.37
N VAL A 3 16.73 -2.82 15.33
CA VAL A 3 17.78 -1.83 15.09
C VAL A 3 19.04 -2.51 14.53
N ASP A 4 19.46 -3.62 15.12
CA ASP A 4 20.64 -4.36 14.65
C ASP A 4 20.46 -4.85 13.20
N TYR A 5 19.24 -5.25 12.84
CA TYR A 5 18.90 -5.63 11.47
C TYR A 5 19.07 -4.43 10.52
N VAL A 6 18.49 -3.29 10.86
CA VAL A 6 18.59 -2.06 10.05
C VAL A 6 20.04 -1.59 9.92
N GLU A 7 20.82 -1.66 11.02
CA GLU A 7 22.23 -1.26 11.03
C GLU A 7 23.10 -2.03 10.02
N ARG A 8 22.73 -3.28 9.71
CA ARG A 8 23.45 -4.08 8.71
C ARG A 8 23.35 -3.49 7.30
N PHE A 9 22.28 -2.77 6.99
CA PHE A 9 22.04 -2.21 5.66
C PHE A 9 22.47 -0.74 5.55
N LEU A 10 22.73 -0.08 6.66
CA LEU A 10 23.19 1.32 6.68
C LEU A 10 24.40 1.60 5.78
N PRO A 11 25.48 0.79 5.81
CA PRO A 11 26.67 1.04 4.98
C PRO A 11 26.38 1.00 3.48
N TYR A 12 25.35 0.25 3.10
CA TYR A 12 24.97 0.06 1.69
C TYR A 12 23.97 1.09 1.18
N ARG A 13 23.39 1.91 2.07
CA ARG A 13 22.38 2.89 1.74
C ARG A 13 21.16 2.31 1.01
N ILE A 14 20.80 1.07 1.32
CA ILE A 14 19.67 0.37 0.71
C ILE A 14 18.41 0.68 1.51
N PRO A 15 17.39 1.31 0.90
CA PRO A 15 16.10 1.51 1.58
C PRO A 15 15.47 0.20 2.00
N ILE A 16 14.83 0.19 3.17
CA ILE A 16 14.21 -1.02 3.72
C ILE A 16 12.70 -0.86 3.65
N GLN A 17 12.04 -1.91 3.18
CA GLN A 17 10.59 -2.00 3.17
C GLN A 17 10.13 -3.14 4.06
N PHE A 18 9.38 -2.81 5.10
CA PHE A 18 8.64 -3.77 5.89
C PHE A 18 7.23 -3.90 5.29
N ARG A 19 6.70 -5.11 5.29
CA ARG A 19 5.35 -5.36 4.79
C ARG A 19 4.52 -6.08 5.83
N TYR A 20 3.31 -5.59 6.03
CA TYR A 20 2.27 -6.34 6.71
C TYR A 20 1.78 -7.47 5.79
N ASP A 21 1.32 -8.57 6.37
CA ASP A 21 0.75 -9.66 5.58
C ASP A 21 -0.50 -9.15 4.84
N TYR A 22 -0.41 -9.12 3.51
CA TYR A 22 -1.51 -8.60 2.70
C TYR A 22 -2.78 -9.45 2.84
N THR A 23 -2.65 -10.75 3.18
CA THR A 23 -3.82 -11.63 3.39
C THR A 23 -4.58 -11.30 4.67
N GLU A 24 -3.92 -10.65 5.62
CA GLU A 24 -4.51 -10.18 6.88
C GLU A 24 -4.95 -8.71 6.80
N THR A 25 -4.70 -8.04 5.69
CA THR A 25 -5.06 -6.63 5.52
C THR A 25 -6.52 -6.50 5.12
N THR A 26 -7.24 -5.65 5.85
CA THR A 26 -8.65 -5.32 5.62
C THR A 26 -8.82 -3.81 5.49
N PRO A 27 -9.93 -3.31 4.90
CA PRO A 27 -10.19 -1.86 4.87
C PRO A 27 -10.19 -1.22 6.26
N GLU A 28 -10.58 -1.97 7.29
CA GLU A 28 -10.65 -1.49 8.67
C GLU A 28 -9.25 -1.35 9.29
N ASN A 29 -8.33 -2.27 9.00
CA ASN A 29 -6.98 -2.22 9.58
C ASN A 29 -5.93 -1.55 8.69
N LEU A 30 -6.29 -1.18 7.46
CA LEU A 30 -5.36 -0.58 6.50
C LEU A 30 -4.65 0.68 7.05
N TYR A 31 -5.38 1.50 7.79
CA TYR A 31 -4.88 2.72 8.43
C TYR A 31 -4.81 2.63 9.96
N GLU A 32 -4.99 1.41 10.51
CA GLU A 32 -4.88 1.21 11.95
C GLU A 32 -3.45 1.48 12.42
N GLU A 33 -3.34 2.28 13.46
CA GLU A 33 -2.05 2.65 14.07
C GLU A 33 -1.92 2.09 15.49
N ASP A 34 -2.94 2.28 16.32
CA ASP A 34 -2.83 2.06 17.76
C ASP A 34 -2.68 0.57 18.14
N ASN A 35 -3.36 -0.31 17.42
CA ASN A 35 -3.31 -1.75 17.66
C ASN A 35 -2.30 -2.50 16.76
N ASP A 36 -1.59 -1.78 15.91
CA ASP A 36 -0.53 -2.36 15.08
C ASP A 36 0.79 -2.37 15.87
N LYS A 37 1.12 -3.51 16.42
CA LYS A 37 2.32 -3.67 17.26
C LYS A 37 3.61 -3.42 16.48
N ILE A 38 3.67 -3.81 15.22
CA ILE A 38 4.84 -3.59 14.36
C ILE A 38 5.03 -2.09 14.15
N LEU A 39 3.96 -1.39 13.78
CA LEU A 39 3.99 0.05 13.59
C LEU A 39 4.40 0.79 14.87
N GLN A 40 3.87 0.39 16.02
CA GLN A 40 4.23 0.98 17.30
C GLN A 40 5.72 0.77 17.64
N ASP A 41 6.26 -0.41 17.37
CA ASP A 41 7.68 -0.68 17.54
C ASP A 41 8.54 0.16 16.58
N LEU A 42 8.14 0.30 15.33
CA LEU A 42 8.82 1.14 14.35
C LEU A 42 8.81 2.62 14.77
N LYS A 43 7.68 3.13 15.23
CA LYS A 43 7.55 4.52 15.74
C LYS A 43 8.43 4.77 16.97
N ARG A 44 8.58 3.77 17.83
CA ARG A 44 9.42 3.87 19.03
C ARG A 44 10.92 3.88 18.72
N LEU A 45 11.33 3.15 17.68
CA LEU A 45 12.75 2.92 17.38
C LEU A 45 13.30 3.87 16.32
N PHE A 46 12.46 4.37 15.43
CA PHE A 46 12.87 5.17 14.27
C PHE A 46 12.09 6.48 14.21
N THR A 47 12.59 7.43 13.43
CA THR A 47 11.92 8.70 13.23
C THR A 47 10.76 8.53 12.26
N TYR A 48 9.54 8.74 12.74
CA TYR A 48 8.35 8.70 11.91
C TYR A 48 8.25 9.94 11.04
N LYS A 49 8.03 9.75 9.75
CA LYS A 49 7.98 10.82 8.75
C LYS A 49 6.58 11.03 8.16
N GLY A 50 5.59 10.28 8.62
CA GLY A 50 4.22 10.37 8.14
C GLY A 50 3.82 9.22 7.24
N LEU A 51 2.65 9.34 6.63
CA LEU A 51 2.09 8.29 5.79
C LEU A 51 1.55 8.86 4.47
N ASP A 52 1.51 7.99 3.47
CA ASP A 52 0.76 8.19 2.24
C ASP A 52 -0.05 6.95 1.91
N GLY A 53 -1.06 7.12 1.10
CA GLY A 53 -1.87 5.99 0.69
C GLY A 53 -3.14 6.35 -0.04
N CYS A 54 -3.87 5.31 -0.39
CA CYS A 54 -5.18 5.38 -1.00
C CYS A 54 -6.11 4.37 -0.33
N ARG A 55 -7.28 4.11 -0.90
CA ARG A 55 -8.23 3.12 -0.33
C ARG A 55 -7.70 1.69 -0.36
N MET A 56 -6.68 1.38 -1.17
CA MET A 56 -6.19 0.03 -1.39
C MET A 56 -4.85 -0.26 -0.69
N ARG A 57 -4.09 0.77 -0.38
CA ARG A 57 -2.77 0.62 0.20
C ARG A 57 -2.35 1.83 1.03
N ASN A 58 -1.48 1.59 1.98
CA ASN A 58 -0.93 2.60 2.87
C ASN A 58 0.54 2.34 3.10
N GLY A 59 1.35 3.40 3.14
CA GLY A 59 2.77 3.37 3.46
C GLY A 59 3.09 4.32 4.59
N PHE A 60 3.62 3.79 5.69
CA PHE A 60 4.17 4.58 6.79
C PHE A 60 5.66 4.76 6.57
N HIS A 61 6.13 6.01 6.59
CA HIS A 61 7.51 6.37 6.29
C HIS A 61 8.31 6.63 7.54
N PHE A 62 9.55 6.15 7.53
CA PHE A 62 10.50 6.29 8.63
C PHE A 62 11.88 6.64 8.12
N GLU A 63 12.69 7.18 9.01
CA GLU A 63 14.10 7.45 8.78
C GLU A 63 14.94 7.00 9.97
N TYR A 64 16.09 6.43 9.67
CA TYR A 64 17.09 6.09 10.67
C TYR A 64 18.49 6.39 10.13
N LYS A 65 19.21 7.35 10.76
CA LYS A 65 20.55 7.76 10.33
C LYS A 65 20.65 8.05 8.82
N GLY A 66 19.64 8.72 8.27
CA GLY A 66 19.55 9.04 6.84
C GLY A 66 19.08 7.90 5.94
N LEU A 67 18.81 6.71 6.48
CA LEU A 67 18.25 5.60 5.73
C LEU A 67 16.73 5.68 5.72
N HIS A 68 16.14 5.68 4.53
CA HIS A 68 14.68 5.66 4.36
C HIS A 68 14.13 4.26 4.54
N MET A 69 13.05 4.16 5.29
CA MET A 69 12.33 2.93 5.52
C MET A 69 10.83 3.16 5.36
N THR A 70 10.13 2.12 4.93
CA THR A 70 8.67 2.16 4.81
C THR A 70 8.06 0.92 5.45
N TYR A 71 6.85 1.07 5.95
CA TYR A 71 6.01 -0.03 6.39
C TYR A 71 4.72 0.01 5.58
N HIS A 72 4.52 -1.01 4.75
CA HIS A 72 3.40 -1.09 3.82
C HIS A 72 2.31 -2.04 4.28
N LYS A 73 1.09 -1.58 4.13
CA LYS A 73 -0.13 -2.40 4.17
C LYS A 73 -0.82 -2.29 2.82
N THR A 74 -1.24 -3.41 2.27
CA THR A 74 -1.92 -3.47 0.97
C THR A 74 -3.06 -4.46 1.05
N LEU A 75 -4.22 -4.08 0.54
CA LEU A 75 -5.35 -5.00 0.43
C LEU A 75 -5.04 -6.13 -0.55
N PRO A 76 -5.59 -7.34 -0.33
CA PRO A 76 -5.28 -8.51 -1.16
C PRO A 76 -5.95 -8.50 -2.54
N TYR A 77 -6.67 -7.44 -2.87
CA TYR A 77 -7.37 -7.28 -4.14
C TYR A 77 -7.11 -5.88 -4.72
N SER A 78 -7.28 -5.73 -6.02
CA SER A 78 -7.09 -4.46 -6.73
C SER A 78 -8.35 -3.86 -7.32
N THR A 79 -9.49 -4.49 -7.07
CA THR A 79 -10.80 -3.96 -7.47
C THR A 79 -11.78 -3.95 -6.32
N ILE A 80 -12.62 -2.93 -6.28
CA ILE A 80 -13.78 -2.87 -5.38
C ILE A 80 -15.02 -2.51 -6.20
N VAL A 81 -16.17 -2.95 -5.71
CA VAL A 81 -17.47 -2.65 -6.32
C VAL A 81 -18.17 -1.60 -5.47
N GLU A 82 -18.53 -0.48 -6.07
CA GLU A 82 -19.25 0.59 -5.39
C GLU A 82 -20.48 1.03 -6.18
N LYS A 83 -21.52 1.45 -5.45
CA LYS A 83 -22.68 2.07 -6.03
C LYS A 83 -22.45 3.58 -6.10
N GLY A 84 -22.48 4.15 -7.30
CA GLY A 84 -22.37 5.58 -7.52
C GLY A 84 -23.63 6.34 -7.12
N ASP A 85 -23.51 7.67 -7.06
CA ASP A 85 -24.64 8.58 -6.77
C ASP A 85 -25.75 8.51 -7.81
N ASP A 86 -25.40 8.08 -9.03
CA ASP A 86 -26.34 7.82 -10.14
C ASP A 86 -27.14 6.51 -9.98
N GLY A 87 -26.89 5.76 -8.90
CA GLY A 87 -27.50 4.45 -8.65
C GLY A 87 -26.89 3.29 -9.43
N VAL A 88 -25.85 3.57 -10.21
CA VAL A 88 -25.15 2.55 -11.02
C VAL A 88 -24.01 1.94 -10.21
N THR A 89 -23.81 0.64 -10.36
CA THR A 89 -22.68 -0.07 -9.75
C THR A 89 -21.46 0.02 -10.66
N TYR A 90 -20.34 0.40 -10.09
CA TYR A 90 -19.05 0.52 -10.74
C TYR A 90 -18.05 -0.47 -10.16
N ASP A 91 -17.25 -1.08 -11.03
CA ASP A 91 -16.02 -1.76 -10.63
C ASP A 91 -14.88 -0.74 -10.67
N ILE A 92 -14.36 -0.43 -9.50
CA ILE A 92 -13.23 0.51 -9.39
C ILE A 92 -11.94 -0.30 -9.38
N LEU A 93 -11.12 -0.06 -10.39
CA LEU A 93 -9.86 -0.75 -10.59
C LEU A 93 -8.70 0.16 -10.17
N TYR A 94 -7.88 -0.30 -9.23
CA TYR A 94 -6.75 0.47 -8.69
C TYR A 94 -5.42 0.13 -9.32
N ASP A 95 -5.22 -1.12 -9.70
CA ASP A 95 -3.98 -1.60 -10.27
C ASP A 95 -4.25 -2.50 -11.46
N ILE A 96 -3.38 -2.42 -12.45
CA ILE A 96 -3.33 -3.33 -13.59
C ILE A 96 -1.94 -3.98 -13.60
N LEU A 97 -1.93 -5.30 -13.64
CA LEU A 97 -0.72 -6.08 -13.80
C LEU A 97 -0.58 -6.50 -15.26
N ILE A 98 0.45 -6.02 -15.93
CA ILE A 98 0.79 -6.44 -17.28
C ILE A 98 1.92 -7.45 -17.20
N LYS A 99 1.65 -8.68 -17.61
CA LYS A 99 2.66 -9.75 -17.60
C LYS A 99 3.58 -9.67 -18.82
N GLN A 100 4.70 -10.35 -18.73
CA GLN A 100 5.70 -10.39 -19.80
C GLN A 100 5.14 -10.89 -21.13
N ASN A 101 4.15 -11.77 -21.10
CA ASN A 101 3.46 -12.28 -22.31
C ASN A 101 2.39 -11.31 -22.85
N GLY A 102 2.24 -10.12 -22.25
CA GLY A 102 1.26 -9.12 -22.65
C GLY A 102 -0.14 -9.32 -22.05
N GLU A 103 -0.36 -10.35 -21.25
CA GLU A 103 -1.64 -10.52 -20.57
C GLU A 103 -1.87 -9.47 -19.50
N ILE A 104 -3.10 -9.02 -19.38
CA ILE A 104 -3.52 -8.03 -18.39
C ILE A 104 -4.29 -8.75 -17.28
N HIS A 105 -3.91 -8.50 -16.04
CA HIS A 105 -4.52 -9.06 -14.84
C HIS A 105 -4.85 -7.95 -13.85
N SER A 106 -5.87 -8.16 -13.02
CA SER A 106 -6.20 -7.24 -11.92
C SER A 106 -5.37 -7.50 -10.67
N ASP A 107 -4.78 -8.67 -10.55
CA ASP A 107 -3.99 -9.10 -9.40
C ASP A 107 -3.02 -10.24 -9.77
N TRP A 108 -2.36 -10.81 -8.76
CA TRP A 108 -1.39 -11.89 -8.93
C TRP A 108 -2.01 -13.30 -8.97
N THR A 109 -3.33 -13.43 -8.93
CA THR A 109 -4.00 -14.74 -8.86
C THR A 109 -3.90 -15.56 -10.14
N GLY A 110 -3.49 -14.95 -11.24
CA GLY A 110 -3.38 -15.60 -12.53
C GLY A 110 -4.65 -15.53 -13.38
N VAL A 111 -5.70 -14.92 -12.87
CA VAL A 111 -6.93 -14.68 -13.61
C VAL A 111 -6.76 -13.48 -14.53
N LYS A 112 -6.90 -13.72 -15.84
CA LYS A 112 -6.82 -12.67 -16.85
C LYS A 112 -7.98 -11.69 -16.69
N LEU A 113 -7.66 -10.39 -16.72
CA LEU A 113 -8.67 -9.33 -16.68
C LEU A 113 -9.30 -9.18 -18.08
N ASP A 114 -10.61 -9.32 -18.15
CA ASP A 114 -11.39 -9.04 -19.34
C ASP A 114 -11.98 -7.63 -19.24
N LEU A 115 -11.28 -6.65 -19.82
CA LEU A 115 -11.74 -5.27 -19.82
C LEU A 115 -13.04 -5.08 -20.61
N ASP A 116 -13.28 -5.90 -21.61
CA ASP A 116 -14.51 -5.84 -22.43
C ASP A 116 -15.73 -6.32 -21.65
N GLY A 117 -15.52 -7.17 -20.63
CA GLY A 117 -16.56 -7.64 -19.72
C GLY A 117 -17.01 -6.57 -18.71
N TYR A 118 -16.22 -5.55 -18.47
CA TYR A 118 -16.57 -4.46 -17.57
C TYR A 118 -17.41 -3.43 -18.34
N ARG A 119 -18.67 -3.29 -17.98
CA ARG A 119 -19.55 -2.28 -18.59
C ARG A 119 -19.18 -0.87 -18.18
N LYS A 120 -18.71 -0.71 -16.94
CA LYS A 120 -18.22 0.57 -16.40
C LYS A 120 -17.03 0.27 -15.50
N VAL A 121 -15.86 0.69 -15.93
CA VAL A 121 -14.63 0.60 -15.16
C VAL A 121 -14.19 2.02 -14.84
N VAL A 122 -13.96 2.28 -13.58
CA VAL A 122 -13.40 3.55 -13.12
C VAL A 122 -11.97 3.30 -12.67
N PHE A 123 -11.03 3.97 -13.30
CA PHE A 123 -9.64 4.00 -12.86
C PHE A 123 -9.47 5.15 -11.88
N GLU A 124 -9.32 4.83 -10.62
CA GLU A 124 -9.06 5.82 -9.60
C GLU A 124 -7.58 6.15 -9.58
N PRO A 125 -7.19 7.43 -9.76
CA PRO A 125 -5.77 7.81 -9.69
C PRO A 125 -5.24 7.56 -8.29
N TYR A 126 -3.93 7.34 -8.19
CA TYR A 126 -3.25 7.23 -6.91
C TYR A 126 -3.48 8.51 -6.10
N ASP A 127 -4.11 8.37 -4.97
CA ASP A 127 -4.43 9.48 -4.08
C ASP A 127 -3.41 9.53 -2.95
N LEU A 128 -2.46 10.45 -3.09
CA LEU A 128 -1.49 10.73 -2.04
C LEU A 128 -2.21 11.37 -0.86
N ARG A 129 -2.28 10.66 0.25
CA ARG A 129 -2.80 11.16 1.51
C ARG A 129 -1.65 11.41 2.46
N VAL A 130 -1.52 12.67 2.85
CA VAL A 130 -0.58 13.06 3.89
C VAL A 130 -1.41 13.40 5.12
N ARG A 131 -1.49 12.48 6.07
CA ARG A 131 -2.37 12.63 7.23
C ARG A 131 -1.81 13.56 8.29
N ASP A 132 -0.51 13.58 8.47
CA ASP A 132 0.16 14.38 9.51
C ASP A 132 1.06 15.49 8.95
N GLY A 133 1.06 15.66 7.63
CA GLY A 133 1.80 16.74 6.97
C GLY A 133 3.32 16.56 6.95
N THR A 134 3.83 15.38 7.29
CA THR A 134 5.28 15.15 7.42
C THR A 134 5.91 14.46 6.21
N VAL A 135 5.11 13.95 5.28
CA VAL A 135 5.59 13.27 4.07
C VAL A 135 5.42 14.19 2.88
N ASP A 136 6.52 14.44 2.18
CA ASP A 136 6.56 15.20 0.93
C ASP A 136 7.18 14.33 -0.15
N PHE A 137 6.45 14.07 -1.20
CA PHE A 137 6.86 13.24 -2.33
C PHE A 137 7.14 14.06 -3.56
#